data_802ad0b88f783b500bdd2055aace8328
#
_entry.id   802ad0b88f783b500bdd2055aace8328
#
_cell.length_a   1.000
_cell.length_b   1.000
_cell.length_c   1.000
_cell.angle_alpha   90.00
_cell.angle_beta   90.00
_cell.angle_gamma   90.00
#
_symmetry.space_group_name_H-M   'P 1'
#
loop_
_entity.id
_entity.type
_entity.pdbx_description
1 polymer ?
#
loop_
_entity_poly.entity_id
_entity_poly.type
_entity_poly.pdbx_seq_one_letter_code
_entity_poly.pdbx_strand_id
1 'polypeptide(L)'
;MKEAFTLAKKQNKKVLVMFHASWCVWCHKMDTSLNDVSVKKIFDDYFVIRHLVVFESKGKQNLENPGALEMLTKYADKDQGIPFWLIFDKEENFLADSRMKKTINGVEKLQNTGCPATKEEVDYFIDVLKKTTDLKEDQLETIRKRFRRNE
;
A
#
# COMPACT_ATOMS: atom_id res chain seq x y z
N MET A 1 -12.20 -7.50 -5.16
CA MET A 1 -11.68 -7.89 -3.83
C MET A 1 -11.90 -9.35 -3.49
N LYS A 2 -13.07 -9.91 -3.74
CA LYS A 2 -13.36 -11.34 -3.45
C LYS A 2 -12.33 -12.29 -4.06
N GLU A 3 -11.96 -12.10 -5.32
CA GLU A 3 -10.95 -12.91 -6.00
C GLU A 3 -9.58 -12.80 -5.33
N ALA A 4 -9.19 -11.61 -4.89
CA ALA A 4 -7.92 -11.39 -4.21
C ALA A 4 -7.85 -12.15 -2.88
N PHE A 5 -8.91 -12.13 -2.09
CA PHE A 5 -8.97 -12.88 -0.84
C PHE A 5 -9.02 -14.40 -1.07
N THR A 6 -9.77 -14.85 -2.09
CA THR A 6 -9.80 -16.27 -2.47
C THR A 6 -8.40 -16.76 -2.82
N LEU A 7 -7.67 -15.99 -3.63
CA LEU A 7 -6.30 -16.30 -4.02
C LEU A 7 -5.34 -16.27 -2.82
N ALA A 8 -5.45 -15.26 -1.97
CA ALA A 8 -4.63 -15.11 -0.77
C ALA A 8 -4.81 -16.30 0.18
N LYS A 9 -6.05 -16.74 0.36
CA LYS A 9 -6.36 -17.92 1.19
C LYS A 9 -5.75 -19.19 0.61
N LYS A 10 -5.88 -19.39 -0.70
CA LYS A 10 -5.31 -20.55 -1.41
C LYS A 10 -3.79 -20.58 -1.33
N GLN A 11 -3.14 -19.41 -1.42
CA GLN A 11 -1.68 -19.30 -1.45
C GLN A 11 -1.05 -18.96 -0.09
N ASN A 12 -1.85 -18.83 0.95
CA ASN A 12 -1.42 -18.42 2.31
C ASN A 12 -0.64 -17.11 2.31
N LYS A 13 -1.22 -16.07 1.68
CA LYS A 13 -0.62 -14.74 1.56
C LYS A 13 -1.48 -13.66 2.21
N LYS A 14 -0.89 -12.50 2.44
CA LYS A 14 -1.61 -11.28 2.78
C LYS A 14 -2.16 -10.62 1.52
N VAL A 15 -3.08 -9.69 1.67
CA VAL A 15 -3.60 -8.87 0.56
C VAL A 15 -3.14 -7.44 0.77
N LEU A 16 -2.45 -6.91 -0.22
CA LEU A 16 -2.06 -5.50 -0.30
C LEU A 16 -2.97 -4.81 -1.31
N VAL A 17 -3.85 -3.95 -0.83
CA VAL A 17 -4.73 -3.14 -1.68
C VAL A 17 -4.11 -1.78 -1.87
N MET A 18 -3.94 -1.35 -3.11
CA MET A 18 -3.39 -0.04 -3.43
C MET A 18 -4.43 0.79 -4.20
N PHE A 19 -4.82 1.90 -3.62
CA PHE A 19 -5.70 2.88 -4.27
C PHE A 19 -4.85 3.86 -5.08
N HIS A 20 -5.20 4.03 -6.36
CA HIS A 20 -4.41 4.82 -7.29
C HIS A 20 -5.29 5.48 -8.36
N ALA A 21 -4.69 6.34 -9.16
CA ALA A 21 -5.31 6.95 -10.34
C ALA A 21 -4.28 7.03 -11.48
N SER A 22 -4.76 7.10 -12.71
CA SER A 22 -3.88 7.12 -13.89
C SER A 22 -2.95 8.35 -13.94
N TRP A 23 -3.40 9.49 -13.39
CA TRP A 23 -2.62 10.73 -13.36
C TRP A 23 -1.59 10.80 -12.22
N CYS A 24 -1.59 9.85 -11.30
CA CYS A 24 -0.85 9.91 -10.05
C CYS A 24 0.61 9.46 -10.22
N VAL A 25 1.54 10.40 -10.25
CA VAL A 25 2.98 10.15 -10.40
C VAL A 25 3.53 9.26 -9.29
N TRP A 26 3.15 9.53 -8.04
CA TRP A 26 3.61 8.74 -6.89
C TRP A 26 3.02 7.33 -6.86
N CYS A 27 1.84 7.14 -7.44
CA CYS A 27 1.27 5.81 -7.64
C CYS A 27 2.12 4.99 -8.63
N HIS A 28 2.56 5.61 -9.71
CA HIS A 28 3.47 4.97 -10.67
C HIS A 28 4.83 4.66 -10.05
N LYS A 29 5.34 5.53 -9.18
CA LYS A 29 6.58 5.26 -8.42
C LYS A 29 6.40 4.06 -7.48
N MET A 30 5.26 3.96 -6.80
CA MET A 30 4.94 2.82 -5.95
C MET A 30 4.92 1.52 -6.75
N ASP A 31 4.25 1.52 -7.88
CA ASP A 31 4.18 0.38 -8.80
C ASP A 31 5.57 -0.03 -9.29
N THR A 32 6.36 0.93 -9.75
CA THR A 32 7.73 0.69 -10.18
C THR A 32 8.57 0.09 -9.07
N SER A 33 8.39 0.57 -7.84
CA SER A 33 9.12 0.05 -6.67
C SER A 33 8.73 -1.40 -6.36
N LEU A 34 7.44 -1.71 -6.34
CA LEU A 34 6.94 -3.06 -6.06
C LEU A 34 7.35 -4.07 -7.14
N ASN A 35 7.49 -3.61 -8.38
CA ASN A 35 7.86 -4.46 -9.52
C ASN A 35 9.36 -4.44 -9.84
N ASP A 36 10.17 -3.74 -9.06
CA ASP A 36 11.63 -3.74 -9.22
C ASP A 36 12.18 -5.16 -9.04
N VAL A 37 13.10 -5.55 -9.92
CA VAL A 37 13.66 -6.89 -9.93
C VAL A 37 14.25 -7.31 -8.57
N SER A 38 14.74 -6.36 -7.78
CA SER A 38 15.33 -6.64 -6.46
C SER A 38 14.32 -7.06 -5.41
N VAL A 39 13.07 -6.66 -5.54
CA VAL A 39 12.04 -6.87 -4.51
C VAL A 39 10.78 -7.59 -5.00
N LYS A 40 10.55 -7.64 -6.32
CA LYS A 40 9.30 -8.17 -6.88
C LYS A 40 8.99 -9.58 -6.36
N LYS A 41 9.96 -10.47 -6.38
CA LYS A 41 9.76 -11.84 -5.89
C LYS A 41 9.38 -11.86 -4.41
N ILE A 42 9.96 -10.97 -3.60
CA ILE A 42 9.65 -10.88 -2.17
C ILE A 42 8.17 -10.51 -2.00
N PHE A 43 7.70 -9.48 -2.70
CA PHE A 43 6.29 -9.08 -2.63
C PHE A 43 5.36 -10.15 -3.18
N ASP A 44 5.69 -10.77 -4.30
CA ASP A 44 4.90 -11.86 -4.90
C ASP A 44 4.77 -13.08 -3.98
N ASP A 45 5.81 -13.39 -3.21
CA ASP A 45 5.79 -14.53 -2.27
C ASP A 45 4.89 -14.28 -1.05
N TYR A 46 4.75 -13.04 -0.59
CA TYR A 46 4.04 -12.70 0.65
C TYR A 46 2.68 -12.06 0.44
N PHE A 47 2.43 -11.46 -0.73
CA PHE A 47 1.22 -10.69 -0.98
C PHE A 47 0.51 -11.06 -2.28
N VAL A 48 -0.81 -10.98 -2.23
CA VAL A 48 -1.64 -10.77 -3.40
C VAL A 48 -1.87 -9.25 -3.48
N ILE A 49 -1.39 -8.62 -4.55
CA ILE A 49 -1.52 -7.17 -4.73
C ILE A 49 -2.73 -6.87 -5.59
N ARG A 50 -3.61 -6.00 -5.10
CA ARG A 50 -4.81 -5.56 -5.81
C ARG A 50 -4.80 -4.05 -5.95
N HIS A 51 -4.86 -3.58 -7.20
CA HIS A 51 -4.99 -2.16 -7.51
C HIS A 51 -6.47 -1.79 -7.63
N LEU A 52 -6.87 -0.69 -6.99
CA LEU A 52 -8.21 -0.13 -7.09
C LEU A 52 -8.11 1.33 -7.52
N VAL A 53 -8.78 1.66 -8.62
CA VAL A 53 -8.75 2.99 -9.22
C VAL A 53 -9.79 3.88 -8.55
N VAL A 54 -9.34 5.05 -8.07
CA VAL A 54 -10.16 6.10 -7.46
C VAL A 54 -9.71 7.47 -7.97
N PHE A 55 -10.51 8.50 -7.76
CA PHE A 55 -10.15 9.91 -8.01
C PHE A 55 -9.63 10.22 -9.42
N GLU A 56 -10.16 9.55 -10.43
CA GLU A 56 -9.81 9.86 -11.81
C GLU A 56 -10.28 11.26 -12.21
N SER A 57 -9.62 11.84 -13.19
CA SER A 57 -9.95 13.16 -13.72
C SER A 57 -11.33 13.16 -14.38
N LYS A 58 -11.95 14.33 -14.45
CA LYS A 58 -13.21 14.54 -15.16
C LYS A 58 -13.13 13.96 -16.59
N GLY A 59 -14.12 13.17 -16.95
CA GLY A 59 -14.18 12.46 -18.24
C GLY A 59 -13.50 11.10 -18.24
N LYS A 60 -12.83 10.71 -17.15
CA LYS A 60 -12.17 9.40 -16.98
C LYS A 60 -12.70 8.57 -15.82
N GLN A 61 -13.83 8.96 -15.24
CA GLN A 61 -14.42 8.24 -14.11
C GLN A 61 -14.82 6.80 -14.46
N ASN A 62 -15.00 6.50 -15.75
CA ASN A 62 -15.23 5.13 -16.22
C ASN A 62 -14.05 4.17 -15.91
N LEU A 63 -12.86 4.70 -15.63
CA LEU A 63 -11.69 3.91 -15.23
C LEU A 63 -11.74 3.50 -13.76
N GLU A 64 -12.54 4.17 -12.95
CA GLU A 64 -12.66 3.87 -11.52
C GLU A 64 -13.33 2.51 -11.31
N ASN A 65 -12.82 1.76 -10.32
CA ASN A 65 -13.41 0.48 -9.96
C ASN A 65 -14.67 0.71 -9.12
N PRO A 66 -15.82 0.09 -9.47
CA PRO A 66 -17.02 0.17 -8.66
C PRO A 66 -16.75 -0.30 -7.22
N GLY A 67 -17.17 0.49 -6.24
CA GLY A 67 -16.97 0.20 -4.82
C GLY A 67 -15.59 0.55 -4.26
N ALA A 68 -14.62 0.98 -5.10
CA ALA A 68 -13.28 1.32 -4.63
C ALA A 68 -13.28 2.52 -3.68
N LEU A 69 -13.97 3.59 -4.04
CA LEU A 69 -14.06 4.78 -3.21
C LEU A 69 -14.77 4.49 -1.88
N GLU A 70 -15.84 3.69 -1.91
CA GLU A 70 -16.55 3.26 -0.70
C GLU A 70 -15.62 2.50 0.23
N MET A 71 -14.80 1.60 -0.32
CA MET A 71 -13.83 0.85 0.47
C MET A 71 -12.77 1.78 1.08
N LEU A 72 -12.25 2.72 0.31
CA LEU A 72 -11.27 3.70 0.81
C LEU A 72 -11.86 4.50 1.98
N THR A 73 -13.06 5.03 1.83
CA THR A 73 -13.70 5.86 2.85
C THR A 73 -14.12 5.10 4.10
N LYS A 74 -14.25 3.77 4.01
CA LYS A 74 -14.49 2.92 5.17
C LYS A 74 -13.29 2.88 6.13
N TYR A 75 -12.07 2.95 5.60
CA TYR A 75 -10.83 2.82 6.38
C TYR A 75 -10.11 4.16 6.58
N ALA A 76 -10.40 5.16 5.76
CA ALA A 76 -9.75 6.46 5.79
C ALA A 76 -10.75 7.57 5.43
N ASP A 77 -10.33 8.81 5.61
CA ASP A 77 -11.15 9.95 5.20
C ASP A 77 -11.23 10.07 3.68
N LYS A 78 -12.31 10.64 3.18
CA LYS A 78 -12.53 10.86 1.74
C LYS A 78 -11.48 11.75 1.07
N ASP A 79 -10.75 12.54 1.84
CA ASP A 79 -9.75 13.49 1.34
C ASP A 79 -8.32 12.93 1.43
N GLN A 80 -8.19 11.60 1.54
CA GLN A 80 -6.87 10.98 1.57
C GLN A 80 -6.13 11.15 0.25
N GLY A 81 -4.83 11.46 0.37
CA GLY A 81 -3.93 11.42 -0.77
C GLY A 81 -3.73 9.99 -1.30
N ILE A 82 -3.31 9.87 -2.55
CA ILE A 82 -2.96 8.61 -3.18
C ILE A 82 -1.48 8.64 -3.63
N PRO A 83 -0.79 7.49 -3.67
CA PRO A 83 -1.32 6.16 -3.38
C PRO A 83 -1.70 6.03 -1.90
N PHE A 84 -2.75 5.30 -1.64
CA PHE A 84 -3.16 4.87 -0.31
C PHE A 84 -3.21 3.35 -0.31
N TRP A 85 -2.72 2.69 0.74
CA TRP A 85 -2.72 1.24 0.76
C TRP A 85 -3.24 0.67 2.07
N LEU A 86 -3.82 -0.53 1.95
CA LEU A 86 -4.35 -1.32 3.05
C LEU A 86 -3.72 -2.71 3.01
N ILE A 87 -3.45 -3.28 4.17
CA ILE A 87 -3.01 -4.66 4.29
C ILE A 87 -4.05 -5.44 5.09
N PHE A 88 -4.45 -6.58 4.53
CA PHE A 88 -5.37 -7.54 5.16
C PHE A 88 -4.69 -8.89 5.27
N ASP A 89 -5.12 -9.69 6.23
CA ASP A 89 -4.79 -11.10 6.23
C ASP A 89 -5.70 -11.88 5.24
N LYS A 90 -5.42 -13.15 5.08
CA LYS A 90 -6.21 -14.01 4.18
C LYS A 90 -7.65 -14.26 4.65
N GLU A 91 -7.95 -13.97 5.91
CA GLU A 91 -9.30 -14.08 6.50
C GLU A 91 -10.05 -12.74 6.46
N GLU A 92 -9.56 -11.78 5.67
CA GLU A 92 -10.15 -10.44 5.45
C GLU A 92 -10.08 -9.51 6.67
N ASN A 93 -9.24 -9.83 7.67
CA ASN A 93 -9.02 -8.93 8.79
C ASN A 93 -8.06 -7.81 8.39
N PHE A 94 -8.45 -6.57 8.71
CA PHE A 94 -7.60 -5.40 8.51
C PHE A 94 -6.39 -5.45 9.44
N LEU A 95 -5.20 -5.23 8.90
CA LEU A 95 -3.94 -5.26 9.67
C LEU A 95 -3.26 -3.90 9.77
N ALA A 96 -3.19 -3.16 8.68
CA ALA A 96 -2.48 -1.87 8.63
C ALA A 96 -2.89 -1.05 7.40
N ASP A 97 -2.59 0.24 7.45
CA ASP A 97 -2.73 1.16 6.32
C ASP A 97 -1.49 2.06 6.18
N SER A 98 -1.49 2.89 5.14
CA SER A 98 -0.36 3.76 4.78
C SER A 98 -0.21 5.00 5.66
N ARG A 99 -1.00 5.15 6.73
CA ARG A 99 -0.92 6.33 7.59
C ARG A 99 -0.01 6.08 8.77
N MET A 100 1.06 6.84 8.84
CA MET A 100 1.93 6.84 10.01
C MET A 100 1.50 7.91 11.01
N LYS A 101 1.76 7.66 12.29
CA LYS A 101 1.56 8.67 13.33
C LYS A 101 2.67 9.71 13.24
N LYS A 102 2.29 10.98 13.26
CA LYS A 102 3.21 12.10 13.25
C LYS A 102 2.75 13.17 14.24
N THR A 103 3.68 13.68 15.04
CA THR A 103 3.39 14.79 15.95
C THR A 103 3.66 16.11 15.23
N ILE A 104 2.62 16.90 15.05
CA ILE A 104 2.70 18.22 14.40
C ILE A 104 2.17 19.25 15.41
N ASN A 105 3.02 20.23 15.80
CA ASN A 105 2.67 21.25 16.79
C ASN A 105 2.12 20.66 18.11
N GLY A 106 2.74 19.58 18.58
CA GLY A 106 2.34 18.91 19.83
C GLY A 106 1.09 18.02 19.71
N VAL A 107 0.48 17.93 18.53
CA VAL A 107 -0.72 17.10 18.27
C VAL A 107 -0.36 15.89 17.43
N GLU A 108 -0.72 14.69 17.90
CA GLU A 108 -0.57 13.46 17.14
C GLU A 108 -1.60 13.40 16.01
N LYS A 109 -1.12 13.22 14.77
CA LYS A 109 -1.96 13.08 13.58
C LYS A 109 -1.53 11.85 12.78
N LEU A 110 -2.47 11.30 12.01
CA LEU A 110 -2.18 10.27 11.03
C LEU A 110 -1.88 10.94 9.69
N GLN A 111 -0.73 10.59 9.11
CA GLN A 111 -0.29 11.12 7.81
C GLN A 111 -0.05 9.98 6.83
N ASN A 112 -0.69 10.06 5.66
CA ASN A 112 -0.47 9.09 4.60
C ASN A 112 0.96 9.18 4.08
N THR A 113 1.70 8.08 4.12
CA THR A 113 3.05 7.99 3.54
C THR A 113 3.01 7.91 2.02
N GLY A 114 1.88 7.49 1.46
CA GLY A 114 1.78 7.22 0.03
C GLY A 114 2.80 6.18 -0.42
N CYS A 115 3.60 6.53 -1.43
CA CYS A 115 4.78 5.75 -1.81
C CYS A 115 5.93 6.12 -0.87
N PRO A 116 6.38 5.22 0.01
CA PRO A 116 7.46 5.53 0.93
C PRO A 116 8.75 5.93 0.19
N ALA A 117 9.36 7.02 0.64
CA ALA A 117 10.56 7.58 0.02
C ALA A 117 11.55 8.10 1.06
N THR A 118 11.12 8.98 1.96
CA THR A 118 11.99 9.48 3.04
C THR A 118 12.37 8.36 4.01
N LYS A 119 13.42 8.59 4.77
CA LYS A 119 13.84 7.61 5.79
C LYS A 119 12.69 7.27 6.74
N GLU A 120 11.97 8.27 7.22
CA GLU A 120 10.86 8.11 8.17
C GLU A 120 9.71 7.27 7.57
N GLU A 121 9.32 7.57 6.34
CA GLU A 121 8.26 6.86 5.62
C GLU A 121 8.65 5.40 5.35
N VAL A 122 9.88 5.17 4.92
CA VAL A 122 10.39 3.82 4.66
C VAL A 122 10.52 3.03 5.95
N ASP A 123 11.01 3.64 7.03
CA ASP A 123 11.08 2.99 8.36
C ASP A 123 9.69 2.54 8.81
N TYR A 124 8.68 3.39 8.64
CA TYR A 124 7.29 3.03 8.93
C TYR A 124 6.81 1.85 8.08
N PHE A 125 7.06 1.89 6.78
CA PHE A 125 6.67 0.82 5.87
C PHE A 125 7.32 -0.51 6.25
N ILE A 126 8.62 -0.51 6.53
CA ILE A 126 9.36 -1.69 6.99
C ILE A 126 8.77 -2.23 8.31
N ASP A 127 8.45 -1.35 9.25
CA ASP A 127 7.85 -1.73 10.53
C ASP A 127 6.49 -2.41 10.34
N VAL A 128 5.66 -1.87 9.43
CA VAL A 128 4.38 -2.49 9.07
C VAL A 128 4.59 -3.87 8.45
N LEU A 129 5.52 -4.01 7.50
CA LEU A 129 5.83 -5.31 6.88
C LEU A 129 6.32 -6.32 7.91
N LYS A 130 7.16 -5.89 8.84
CA LYS A 130 7.68 -6.74 9.92
C LYS A 130 6.57 -7.24 10.85
N LYS A 131 5.58 -6.40 11.14
CA LYS A 131 4.46 -6.75 12.02
C LYS A 131 3.39 -7.61 11.34
N THR A 132 3.25 -7.49 10.03
CA THR A 132 2.17 -8.15 9.29
C THR A 132 2.59 -9.39 8.53
N THR A 133 3.90 -9.66 8.41
CA THR A 133 4.46 -10.78 7.66
C THR A 133 5.59 -11.46 8.42
N ASP A 134 6.04 -12.60 7.91
CA ASP A 134 7.22 -13.32 8.40
C ASP A 134 8.49 -13.00 7.57
N LEU A 135 8.53 -11.82 6.94
CA LEU A 135 9.71 -11.38 6.18
C LEU A 135 10.96 -11.38 7.05
N LYS A 136 12.05 -11.90 6.48
CA LYS A 136 13.35 -11.95 7.14
C LYS A 136 14.05 -10.60 7.09
N GLU A 137 15.00 -10.36 8.01
CA GLU A 137 15.72 -9.09 8.08
C GLU A 137 16.46 -8.73 6.78
N ASP A 138 17.04 -9.70 6.07
CA ASP A 138 17.70 -9.46 4.79
C ASP A 138 16.72 -9.05 3.69
N GLN A 139 15.52 -9.64 3.68
CA GLN A 139 14.44 -9.26 2.76
C GLN A 139 13.93 -7.84 3.06
N LEU A 140 13.71 -7.53 4.33
CA LEU A 140 13.29 -6.19 4.77
C LEU A 140 14.33 -5.14 4.40
N GLU A 141 15.62 -5.45 4.55
CA GLU A 141 16.70 -4.52 4.18
C GLU A 141 16.76 -4.30 2.66
N THR A 142 16.52 -5.33 1.86
CA THR A 142 16.43 -5.20 0.40
C THR A 142 15.28 -4.27 0.00
N ILE A 143 14.12 -4.42 0.65
CA ILE A 143 12.96 -3.53 0.44
C ILE A 143 13.30 -2.10 0.86
N ARG A 144 13.93 -1.92 2.02
CA ARG A 144 14.37 -0.60 2.52
C ARG A 144 15.24 0.12 1.50
N LYS A 145 16.26 -0.54 1.01
CA LYS A 145 17.19 0.03 0.02
C LYS A 145 16.49 0.45 -1.26
N ARG A 146 15.56 -0.40 -1.75
CA ARG A 146 14.81 -0.06 -2.96
C ARG A 146 13.93 1.17 -2.77
N PHE A 147 13.15 1.20 -1.70
CA PHE A 147 12.21 2.30 -1.47
C PHE A 147 12.90 3.63 -1.15
N ARG A 148 14.05 3.60 -0.48
CA ARG A 148 14.85 4.82 -0.27
C ARG A 148 15.32 5.49 -1.57
N ARG A 149 15.38 4.77 -2.66
CA ARG A 149 15.69 5.33 -3.98
C ARG A 149 14.56 6.20 -4.56
N ASN A 150 13.40 6.22 -3.94
CA ASN A 150 12.28 7.06 -4.38
C ASN A 150 12.41 8.52 -3.94
N GLU A 151 13.27 8.82 -2.98
CA GLU A 151 13.49 10.17 -2.46
C GLU A 151 14.13 11.11 -3.48
#